data_5da3c6963502a1deb3ef90c70f907b66
#
_entry.id   5da3c6963502a1deb3ef90c70f907b66
#
_cell.length_a   1.000
_cell.length_b   1.000
_cell.length_c   1.000
_cell.angle_alpha   90.00
_cell.angle_beta   90.00
_cell.angle_gamma   90.00
#
_symmetry.space_group_name_H-M   'P 1'
#
loop_
_entity.id
_entity.type
_entity.pdbx_description
1 polymer ?
#
loop_
_entity_poly.entity_id
_entity_poly.type
_entity_poly.pdbx_seq_one_letter_code
_entity_poly.pdbx_strand_id
1 'polypeptide(L)'
;MAKFKVIVSDPQAGTSKVVELEEARAAPFIGRKLGETMDGTVVDLPAHKVMLLGGSDKDGVPMRANVHGGVRRRVVLAGGAGFSPKNRGERKRKTVRGSTITDEIVQLNMKIVERPAGAKPAEAKPAAAKPAVAQA
;
A
#
# COMPACT_ATOMS: atom_id res chain seq x y z
N MET A 1 -9.45 -7.68 15.15
CA MET A 1 -10.18 -6.62 14.43
C MET A 1 -9.26 -5.98 13.43
N ALA A 2 -9.47 -6.25 12.15
CA ALA A 2 -8.62 -5.71 11.09
C ALA A 2 -9.03 -4.27 10.77
N LYS A 3 -8.10 -3.33 10.95
CA LYS A 3 -8.26 -1.95 10.51
C LYS A 3 -7.15 -1.65 9.51
N PHE A 4 -7.51 -1.32 8.28
CA PHE A 4 -6.55 -1.02 7.24
C PHE A 4 -6.60 0.45 6.87
N LYS A 5 -5.42 1.05 6.83
CA LYS A 5 -5.21 2.36 6.22
C LYS A 5 -4.77 2.15 4.78
N VAL A 6 -5.68 2.35 3.85
CA VAL A 6 -5.44 2.12 2.42
C VAL A 6 -5.05 3.42 1.75
N ILE A 7 -3.91 3.45 1.10
CA ILE A 7 -3.44 4.57 0.29
C ILE A 7 -3.62 4.19 -1.17
N VAL A 8 -4.55 4.86 -1.83
CA VAL A 8 -4.81 4.67 -3.26
C VAL A 8 -4.13 5.78 -4.04
N SER A 9 -3.21 5.41 -4.90
CA SER A 9 -2.49 6.33 -5.78
C SER A 9 -3.06 6.33 -7.18
N ASP A 10 -3.14 7.51 -7.74
CA ASP A 10 -3.53 7.74 -9.12
C ASP A 10 -2.33 8.19 -9.93
N PRO A 11 -1.76 7.34 -10.79
CA PRO A 11 -0.56 7.67 -11.54
C PRO A 11 -0.80 8.72 -12.63
N GLN A 12 -2.04 8.88 -13.11
CA GLN A 12 -2.34 9.87 -14.15
C GLN A 12 -2.56 11.27 -13.58
N ALA A 13 -3.26 11.36 -12.45
CA ALA A 13 -3.47 12.64 -11.77
C ALA A 13 -2.29 13.05 -10.88
N GLY A 14 -1.38 12.12 -10.57
CA GLY A 14 -0.26 12.36 -9.64
C GLY A 14 -0.69 12.59 -8.20
N THR A 15 -1.88 12.13 -7.83
CA THR A 15 -2.47 12.31 -6.50
C THR A 15 -2.64 10.99 -5.76
N SER A 16 -2.72 11.06 -4.45
CA SER A 16 -3.05 9.91 -3.61
C SER A 16 -4.15 10.25 -2.62
N LYS A 17 -5.02 9.28 -2.35
CA LYS A 17 -6.10 9.39 -1.38
C LYS A 17 -5.91 8.33 -0.29
N VAL A 18 -6.15 8.72 0.94
CA VAL A 18 -6.13 7.79 2.08
C VAL A 18 -7.55 7.46 2.46
N VAL A 19 -7.84 6.18 2.60
CA VAL A 19 -9.13 5.63 3.04
C VAL A 19 -8.90 4.71 4.22
N GLU A 20 -9.60 4.92 5.31
CA GLU A 20 -9.56 4.01 6.45
C GLU A 20 -10.71 3.01 6.34
N LEU A 21 -10.37 1.74 6.38
CA LEU A 21 -11.32 0.63 6.27
C LEU A 21 -11.39 -0.13 7.59
N GLU A 22 -12.59 -0.28 8.10
CA GLU A 22 -12.86 -1.03 9.32
C GLU A 22 -13.49 -2.38 8.98
N GLU A 23 -13.22 -3.34 9.79
CA GLU A 23 -13.69 -4.74 9.84
C GLU A 23 -14.48 -5.28 8.63
N ALA A 24 -15.74 -4.85 8.48
CA ALA A 24 -16.61 -5.34 7.40
C ALA A 24 -16.09 -4.99 5.99
N ARG A 25 -15.51 -3.81 5.84
CA ARG A 25 -14.92 -3.35 4.57
C ARG A 25 -13.49 -3.87 4.36
N ALA A 26 -12.84 -4.32 5.42
CA ALA A 26 -11.51 -4.92 5.39
C ALA A 26 -11.53 -6.39 4.96
N ALA A 27 -12.64 -7.10 5.20
CA ALA A 27 -12.77 -8.52 4.92
C ALA A 27 -12.38 -8.96 3.49
N PRO A 28 -12.71 -8.23 2.41
CA PRO A 28 -12.34 -8.61 1.05
C PRO A 28 -10.83 -8.61 0.77
N PHE A 29 -10.04 -7.95 1.62
CA PHE A 29 -8.59 -7.85 1.46
C PHE A 29 -7.84 -9.02 2.12
N ILE A 30 -8.42 -9.60 3.16
CA ILE A 30 -7.79 -10.69 3.90
C ILE A 30 -7.64 -11.92 3.01
N GLY A 31 -6.42 -12.47 2.96
CA GLY A 31 -6.07 -13.63 2.12
C GLY A 31 -5.67 -13.27 0.69
N ARG A 32 -5.84 -12.03 0.25
CA ARG A 32 -5.36 -11.57 -1.05
C ARG A 32 -3.83 -11.45 -1.05
N LYS A 33 -3.26 -11.52 -2.25
CA LYS A 33 -1.81 -11.40 -2.46
C LYS A 33 -1.46 -10.07 -3.13
N LEU A 34 -0.24 -9.63 -2.90
CA LEU A 34 0.31 -8.48 -3.62
C LEU A 34 0.37 -8.75 -5.13
N GLY A 35 0.02 -7.75 -5.92
CA GLY A 35 -0.08 -7.86 -7.38
C GLY A 35 -1.47 -8.25 -7.90
N GLU A 36 -2.40 -8.63 -7.04
CA GLU A 36 -3.78 -8.88 -7.45
C GLU A 36 -4.53 -7.57 -7.75
N THR A 37 -5.39 -7.65 -8.75
CA THR A 37 -6.31 -6.57 -9.11
C THR A 37 -7.68 -6.85 -8.51
N MET A 38 -8.32 -5.82 -7.99
CA MET A 38 -9.65 -5.90 -7.42
C MET A 38 -10.48 -4.67 -7.77
N ASP A 39 -11.79 -4.77 -7.54
CA ASP A 39 -12.71 -3.67 -7.79
C ASP A 39 -12.52 -2.56 -6.77
N GLY A 40 -12.50 -1.32 -7.25
CA GLY A 40 -12.32 -0.14 -6.41
C GLY A 40 -13.52 0.25 -5.55
N THR A 41 -14.63 -0.47 -5.66
CA THR A 41 -15.84 -0.20 -4.86
C THR A 41 -15.56 -0.21 -3.36
N VAL A 42 -14.64 -1.06 -2.91
CA VAL A 42 -14.28 -1.19 -1.49
C VAL A 42 -13.56 0.04 -0.95
N VAL A 43 -12.89 0.77 -1.83
CA VAL A 43 -12.12 2.01 -1.51
C VAL A 43 -12.81 3.28 -1.97
N ASP A 44 -14.13 3.26 -2.10
CA ASP A 44 -14.97 4.38 -2.54
C ASP A 44 -14.64 4.91 -3.96
N LEU A 45 -14.16 4.03 -4.83
CA LEU A 45 -13.86 4.32 -6.24
C LEU A 45 -14.64 3.37 -7.15
N PRO A 46 -15.97 3.54 -7.27
CA PRO A 46 -16.77 2.67 -8.14
C PRO A 46 -16.29 2.75 -9.58
N ALA A 47 -16.39 1.65 -10.30
CA ALA A 47 -15.96 1.48 -11.69
C ALA A 47 -14.44 1.62 -11.96
N HIS A 48 -13.61 1.75 -10.94
CA HIS A 48 -12.16 1.67 -11.08
C HIS A 48 -11.66 0.28 -10.70
N LYS A 49 -10.58 -0.16 -11.33
CA LYS A 49 -9.83 -1.32 -10.85
C LYS A 49 -8.55 -0.87 -10.19
N VAL A 50 -8.30 -1.41 -9.02
CA VAL A 50 -7.12 -1.11 -8.21
C VAL A 50 -6.26 -2.35 -8.05
N MET A 51 -4.95 -2.16 -8.03
CA MET A 51 -3.98 -3.23 -7.85
C MET A 51 -3.26 -3.03 -6.51
N LEU A 52 -3.12 -4.11 -5.78
CA LEU A 52 -2.34 -4.17 -4.53
C LEU A 52 -0.85 -4.10 -4.85
N LEU A 53 -0.16 -3.08 -4.35
CA LEU A 53 1.27 -2.89 -4.56
C LEU A 53 2.10 -3.40 -3.40
N GLY A 54 1.68 -3.10 -2.18
CA GLY A 54 2.44 -3.41 -0.99
C GLY A 54 1.73 -2.93 0.26
N GLY A 55 2.46 -2.96 1.34
CA GLY A 55 1.94 -2.51 2.62
C GLY A 55 2.96 -2.70 3.73
N SER A 56 2.54 -2.40 4.94
CA SER A 56 3.32 -2.61 6.15
C SER A 56 2.46 -3.14 7.29
N ASP A 57 3.14 -3.83 8.17
CA ASP A 57 2.60 -4.37 9.40
C ASP A 57 2.50 -3.28 10.50
N LYS A 58 1.84 -3.61 11.61
CA LYS A 58 1.77 -2.78 12.83
C LYS A 58 3.13 -2.33 13.36
N ASP A 59 4.17 -3.15 13.18
CA ASP A 59 5.54 -2.84 13.60
C ASP A 59 6.39 -2.18 12.49
N GLY A 60 5.77 -1.82 11.38
CA GLY A 60 6.44 -1.18 10.25
C GLY A 60 7.21 -2.13 9.34
N VAL A 61 7.03 -3.45 9.48
CA VAL A 61 7.68 -4.45 8.63
C VAL A 61 7.05 -4.42 7.24
N PRO A 62 7.83 -4.18 6.16
CA PRO A 62 7.30 -4.08 4.81
C PRO A 62 6.92 -5.45 4.25
N MET A 63 5.89 -5.47 3.40
CA MET A 63 5.51 -6.63 2.61
C MET A 63 6.35 -6.72 1.34
N ARG A 64 6.67 -7.95 0.94
CA ARG A 64 7.32 -8.24 -0.35
C ARG A 64 6.54 -9.25 -1.16
N ALA A 65 6.36 -8.99 -2.44
CA ALA A 65 5.59 -9.86 -3.34
C ALA A 65 6.25 -11.22 -3.60
N ASN A 66 7.58 -11.27 -3.57
CA ASN A 66 8.35 -12.50 -3.82
C ASN A 66 8.56 -13.39 -2.58
N VAL A 67 8.06 -12.97 -1.42
CA VAL A 67 8.05 -13.78 -0.20
C VAL A 67 6.67 -14.39 -0.01
N HIS A 68 6.55 -15.70 -0.03
CA HIS A 68 5.26 -16.38 0.09
C HIS A 68 4.73 -16.41 1.54
N GLY A 69 3.42 -16.37 1.66
CA GLY A 69 2.69 -16.47 2.93
C GLY A 69 2.42 -15.14 3.59
N GLY A 70 1.81 -15.18 4.76
CA GLY A 70 1.45 -14.00 5.56
C GLY A 70 2.33 -13.81 6.81
N VAL A 71 3.45 -14.52 6.91
CA VAL A 71 4.31 -14.54 8.10
C VAL A 71 5.55 -13.68 7.89
N ARG A 72 6.10 -13.15 8.97
CA ARG A 72 7.41 -12.46 8.95
C ARG A 72 8.53 -13.46 8.74
N ARG A 73 9.45 -13.16 7.85
CA ARG A 73 10.66 -13.95 7.60
C ARG A 73 11.89 -13.07 7.51
N ARG A 74 13.00 -13.58 7.98
CA ARG A 74 14.31 -12.94 7.77
C ARG A 74 14.92 -13.48 6.48
N VAL A 75 15.14 -12.60 5.54
CA VAL A 75 15.71 -12.94 4.22
C VAL A 75 16.89 -12.04 3.89
N VAL A 76 17.83 -12.56 3.10
CA VAL A 76 18.96 -11.77 2.60
C VAL A 76 18.48 -10.93 1.42
N LEU A 77 18.63 -9.63 1.52
CA LEU A 77 18.20 -8.67 0.50
C LEU A 77 19.42 -7.95 -0.08
N ALA A 78 19.40 -7.78 -1.41
CA ALA A 78 20.36 -6.95 -2.14
C ALA A 78 19.80 -5.55 -2.43
N GLY A 79 18.49 -5.36 -2.27
CA GLY A 79 17.80 -4.10 -2.49
C GLY A 79 16.29 -4.30 -2.65
N GLY A 80 15.58 -3.23 -2.90
CA GLY A 80 14.13 -3.20 -3.06
C GLY A 80 13.38 -2.88 -1.76
N ALA A 81 12.12 -3.31 -1.66
CA ALA A 81 11.32 -3.05 -0.46
C ALA A 81 11.96 -3.67 0.79
N GLY A 82 12.17 -2.85 1.81
CA GLY A 82 12.74 -3.24 3.08
C GLY A 82 14.26 -3.06 3.21
N PHE A 83 14.99 -2.78 2.13
CA PHE A 83 16.42 -2.53 2.19
C PHE A 83 16.90 -1.62 1.05
N SER A 84 17.66 -0.60 1.42
CA SER A 84 18.36 0.27 0.45
C SER A 84 19.86 0.20 0.72
N PRO A 85 20.66 -0.43 -0.16
CA PRO A 85 22.10 -0.57 0.03
C PRO A 85 22.79 0.80 -0.11
N LYS A 86 23.77 1.05 0.75
CA LYS A 86 24.63 2.25 0.67
C LYS A 86 25.76 2.06 -0.33
N ASN A 87 26.30 0.86 -0.37
CA ASN A 87 27.43 0.50 -1.26
C ASN A 87 26.96 -0.49 -2.33
N ARG A 88 27.63 -0.43 -3.48
CA ARG A 88 27.35 -1.37 -4.58
C ARG A 88 27.69 -2.81 -4.15
N GLY A 89 26.72 -3.72 -4.34
CA GLY A 89 26.87 -5.12 -3.99
C GLY A 89 26.63 -5.45 -2.49
N GLU A 90 26.26 -4.48 -1.69
CA GLU A 90 25.90 -4.71 -0.28
C GLU A 90 24.67 -5.59 -0.16
N ARG A 91 24.74 -6.59 0.72
CA ARG A 91 23.62 -7.46 1.07
C ARG A 91 23.43 -7.48 2.56
N LYS A 92 22.19 -7.51 3.00
CA LYS A 92 21.86 -7.55 4.42
C LYS A 92 20.67 -8.46 4.68
N ARG A 93 20.71 -9.17 5.80
CA ARG A 93 19.57 -9.94 6.26
C ARG A 93 18.57 -9.01 6.96
N LYS A 94 17.37 -8.89 6.40
CA LYS A 94 16.30 -8.07 6.93
C LYS A 94 15.04 -8.88 7.15
N THR A 95 14.23 -8.46 8.12
CA THR A 95 12.92 -9.01 8.34
C THR A 95 11.94 -8.37 7.38
N VAL A 96 11.20 -9.19 6.66
CA VAL A 96 10.13 -8.76 5.75
C VAL A 96 8.89 -9.61 5.98
N ARG A 97 7.75 -9.10 5.55
CA ARG A 97 6.50 -9.83 5.58
C ARG A 97 6.18 -10.42 4.23
N GLY A 98 5.45 -11.54 4.23
CA GLY A 98 5.04 -12.22 3.02
C GLY A 98 4.02 -11.43 2.19
N SER A 99 3.70 -11.95 1.02
CA SER A 99 2.81 -11.32 0.05
C SER A 99 1.32 -11.42 0.39
N THR A 100 0.93 -12.29 1.31
CA THR A 100 -0.47 -12.49 1.68
C THR A 100 -0.89 -11.51 2.77
N ILE A 101 -2.03 -10.85 2.55
CA ILE A 101 -2.60 -9.91 3.52
C ILE A 101 -3.25 -10.67 4.66
N THR A 102 -2.90 -10.29 5.88
CA THR A 102 -3.47 -10.81 7.12
C THR A 102 -4.03 -9.66 7.95
N ASP A 103 -4.73 -9.98 9.02
CA ASP A 103 -5.31 -9.02 9.96
C ASP A 103 -4.29 -8.15 10.74
N GLU A 104 -3.03 -8.55 10.76
CA GLU A 104 -1.94 -7.78 11.39
C GLU A 104 -1.40 -6.65 10.52
N ILE A 105 -1.77 -6.59 9.24
CA ILE A 105 -1.40 -5.50 8.35
C ILE A 105 -2.16 -4.23 8.77
N VAL A 106 -1.49 -3.11 8.75
CA VAL A 106 -2.08 -1.80 9.10
C VAL A 106 -2.20 -0.92 7.87
N GLN A 107 -1.18 -0.89 7.03
CA GLN A 107 -1.16 -0.05 5.85
C GLN A 107 -1.13 -0.90 4.58
N LEU A 108 -1.96 -0.53 3.61
CA LEU A 108 -1.98 -1.10 2.27
C LEU A 108 -1.80 0.01 1.23
N ASN A 109 -0.95 -0.24 0.26
CA ASN A 109 -0.71 0.66 -0.85
C ASN A 109 -1.29 0.07 -2.12
N MET A 110 -2.10 0.86 -2.81
CA MET A 110 -2.76 0.49 -4.05
C MET A 110 -2.52 1.52 -5.13
N LYS A 111 -2.67 1.11 -6.38
CA LYS A 111 -2.74 2.04 -7.52
C LYS A 111 -3.96 1.75 -8.38
N ILE A 112 -4.48 2.78 -9.01
CA ILE A 112 -5.52 2.66 -10.02
C ILE A 112 -4.89 2.15 -11.31
N VAL A 113 -5.40 1.04 -11.83
CA VAL A 113 -4.94 0.42 -13.09
C VAL A 113 -5.88 0.75 -14.23
N GLU A 114 -7.18 0.59 -14.01
CA GLU A 114 -8.19 0.87 -15.01
C GLU A 114 -9.18 1.90 -14.49
N ARG A 115 -9.54 2.84 -15.36
CA ARG A 115 -10.58 3.83 -15.14
C ARG A 115 -11.74 3.57 -16.08
N PRO A 116 -12.97 3.85 -15.67
CA PRO A 116 -14.08 3.85 -16.62
C PRO A 116 -13.86 4.93 -17.68
N ALA A 117 -14.18 4.62 -18.92
CA ALA A 117 -14.11 5.57 -20.01
C ALA A 117 -15.03 6.77 -19.69
N GLY A 118 -14.44 7.95 -19.50
CA GLY A 118 -15.18 9.20 -19.22
C GLY A 118 -15.03 9.78 -17.81
N ALA A 119 -14.32 9.12 -16.89
CA ALA A 119 -14.02 9.72 -15.58
C ALA A 119 -12.96 10.82 -15.74
N LYS A 120 -13.36 12.08 -15.57
CA LYS A 120 -12.43 13.20 -15.41
C LYS A 120 -11.56 12.93 -14.18
N PRO A 121 -10.25 13.27 -14.23
CA PRO A 121 -9.43 13.22 -13.02
C PRO A 121 -10.11 14.07 -11.94
N ALA A 122 -10.31 13.49 -10.76
CA ALA A 122 -10.82 14.24 -9.62
C ALA A 122 -9.84 15.38 -9.37
N GLU A 123 -10.31 16.61 -9.52
CA GLU A 123 -9.51 17.79 -9.17
C GLU A 123 -9.01 17.63 -7.74
N ALA A 124 -7.69 17.54 -7.61
CA ALA A 124 -7.06 17.53 -6.31
C ALA A 124 -7.34 18.87 -5.63
N LYS A 125 -8.18 18.87 -4.59
CA LYS A 125 -8.10 19.94 -3.62
C LYS A 125 -6.67 19.94 -3.08
N PRO A 126 -5.92 21.05 -3.16
CA PRO A 126 -4.60 21.11 -2.60
C PRO A 126 -4.71 20.78 -1.11
N ALA A 127 -3.99 19.75 -0.68
CA ALA A 127 -3.82 19.47 0.73
C ALA A 127 -3.30 20.76 1.36
N ALA A 128 -4.01 21.23 2.38
CA ALA A 128 -3.64 22.45 3.10
C ALA A 128 -2.17 22.37 3.50
N ALA A 129 -1.42 23.37 3.10
CA ALA A 129 -0.02 23.51 3.46
C ALA A 129 0.10 23.41 4.99
N LYS A 130 1.00 22.58 5.46
CA LYS A 130 1.37 22.53 6.86
C LYS A 130 1.76 23.95 7.29
N PRO A 131 1.23 24.48 8.39
CA PRO A 131 1.74 25.74 8.90
C PRO A 131 3.23 25.56 9.22
N ALA A 132 4.04 26.41 8.63
CA ALA A 132 5.44 26.47 8.98
C ALA A 132 5.52 26.80 10.48
N VAL A 133 6.19 25.93 11.23
CA VAL A 133 6.53 26.24 12.63
C VAL A 133 7.54 27.37 12.58
N ALA A 134 7.10 28.56 12.91
CA ALA A 134 8.00 29.69 13.13
C ALA A 134 8.82 29.37 14.36
N GLN A 135 10.10 29.13 14.20
CA GLN A 135 11.05 29.17 15.29
C GLN A 135 11.27 30.65 15.63
N ALA A 136 10.87 30.98 16.80
CA ALA A 136 11.31 32.24 17.42
C ALA A 136 12.72 32.03 17.98
#